data_249ea6c8da6c3103a5b911e81530b91b
#
_entry.id   249ea6c8da6c3103a5b911e81530b91b
#
_cell.length_a   1.000
_cell.length_b   1.000
_cell.length_c   1.000
_cell.angle_alpha   90.00
_cell.angle_beta   90.00
_cell.angle_gamma   90.00
#
_symmetry.space_group_name_H-M   'P 1'
#
loop_
_entity.id
_entity.type
_entity.pdbx_description
1 polymer ?
#
loop_
_entity_poly.entity_id
_entity_poly.type
_entity_poly.pdbx_seq_one_letter_code
_entity_poly.pdbx_strand_id
1 'polypeptide(L)'
;LAIFSEAEKRAYLENNSDILRVNHSFLFNHRGHPPAYYQNNYNLLLSLNSLALSDSRTVLNQIIKSNDTTIQRIYKEWLAGKSFLSKQYSLPPSARSQELKSIETEVEAREKDLGRRSVAFRSQQTSATISQSDIQQKMENDEIAIEFVRFRLYNKKWTDSIIYAAYILNKKDPAPVFVPLCEEKQLESLFDSAGNTATGMVNSFYRGTELKNKSAAKALGK
;
A
#
# COMPACT_ATOMS: atom_id res chain seq x y z
N LEU A 1 9.83 -0.64 -15.52
CA LEU A 1 8.60 -0.26 -14.77
C LEU A 1 8.05 1.11 -15.20
N ALA A 2 8.90 2.02 -15.70
CA ALA A 2 8.50 3.38 -16.10
C ALA A 2 7.50 3.47 -17.27
N ILE A 3 7.21 2.36 -17.94
CA ILE A 3 6.31 2.29 -19.11
C ILE A 3 5.02 1.51 -18.76
N PHE A 4 4.91 0.99 -17.56
CA PHE A 4 3.75 0.19 -17.16
C PHE A 4 2.56 1.08 -16.79
N SER A 5 1.37 0.68 -17.21
CA SER A 5 0.11 1.23 -16.71
C SER A 5 -0.08 0.89 -15.22
N GLU A 6 -1.00 1.57 -14.55
CA GLU A 6 -1.34 1.22 -13.16
C GLU A 6 -1.83 -0.23 -13.02
N ALA A 7 -2.57 -0.74 -14.02
CA ALA A 7 -3.01 -2.13 -14.04
C ALA A 7 -1.83 -3.10 -14.11
N GLU A 8 -0.85 -2.82 -14.99
CA GLU A 8 0.36 -3.63 -15.10
C GLU A 8 1.26 -3.53 -13.86
N LYS A 9 1.36 -2.34 -13.25
CA LYS A 9 2.07 -2.16 -11.96
C LYS A 9 1.42 -2.99 -10.87
N ARG A 10 0.09 -2.96 -10.78
CA ARG A 10 -0.66 -3.76 -9.80
C ARG A 10 -0.44 -5.25 -10.02
N ALA A 11 -0.56 -5.73 -11.26
CA ALA A 11 -0.30 -7.13 -11.60
C ALA A 11 1.16 -7.52 -11.27
N TYR A 12 2.12 -6.64 -11.54
CA TYR A 12 3.52 -6.86 -11.18
C TYR A 12 3.69 -6.95 -9.65
N LEU A 13 3.05 -6.06 -8.89
CA LEU A 13 3.09 -6.09 -7.43
C LEU A 13 2.44 -7.35 -6.87
N GLU A 14 1.29 -7.76 -7.39
CA GLU A 14 0.61 -9.01 -7.00
C GLU A 14 1.48 -10.23 -7.27
N ASN A 15 2.07 -10.33 -8.46
CA ASN A 15 2.94 -11.45 -8.85
C ASN A 15 4.27 -11.49 -8.05
N ASN A 16 4.76 -10.35 -7.59
CA ASN A 16 6.00 -10.26 -6.81
C ASN A 16 5.76 -10.11 -5.31
N SER A 17 4.51 -10.04 -4.87
CA SER A 17 4.16 -9.92 -3.44
C SER A 17 4.64 -11.11 -2.60
N ASP A 18 4.82 -12.27 -3.21
CA ASP A 18 5.32 -13.47 -2.52
C ASP A 18 6.75 -13.28 -2.02
N ILE A 19 7.58 -12.50 -2.71
CA ILE A 19 8.93 -12.16 -2.24
C ILE A 19 8.84 -11.42 -0.89
N LEU A 20 7.97 -10.40 -0.79
CA LEU A 20 7.74 -9.69 0.46
C LEU A 20 7.15 -10.59 1.55
N ARG A 21 6.16 -11.42 1.19
CA ARG A 21 5.51 -12.34 2.13
C ARG A 21 6.49 -13.34 2.72
N VAL A 22 7.36 -13.91 1.89
CA VAL A 22 8.43 -14.82 2.34
C VAL A 22 9.42 -14.09 3.24
N ASN A 23 9.84 -12.88 2.87
CA ASN A 23 10.75 -12.07 3.67
C ASN A 23 10.14 -11.68 5.02
N HIS A 24 8.88 -11.24 5.05
CA HIS A 24 8.18 -10.95 6.31
C HIS A 24 8.02 -12.21 7.17
N SER A 25 7.72 -13.36 6.55
CA SER A 25 7.64 -14.65 7.25
C SER A 25 8.96 -15.06 7.85
N PHE A 26 10.07 -14.78 7.15
CA PHE A 26 11.41 -15.03 7.66
C PHE A 26 11.70 -14.16 8.90
N LEU A 27 11.40 -12.88 8.87
CA LEU A 27 11.56 -11.98 10.02
C LEU A 27 10.65 -12.38 11.18
N PHE A 28 9.44 -12.87 10.88
CA PHE A 28 8.48 -13.35 11.88
C PHE A 28 8.97 -14.61 12.58
N ASN A 29 9.44 -15.60 11.81
CA ASN A 29 9.85 -16.90 12.33
C ASN A 29 11.22 -16.86 13.04
N HIS A 30 12.07 -15.93 12.69
CA HIS A 30 13.44 -15.82 13.20
C HIS A 30 13.67 -14.40 13.72
N ARG A 31 13.92 -14.27 15.01
CA ARG A 31 14.20 -12.97 15.66
C ARG A 31 15.72 -12.77 15.82
N GLY A 32 16.11 -11.50 15.97
CA GLY A 32 17.51 -11.15 16.27
C GLY A 32 18.44 -11.14 15.06
N HIS A 33 17.90 -10.84 13.87
CA HIS A 33 18.71 -10.62 12.67
C HIS A 33 19.54 -9.35 12.75
N PRO A 34 20.65 -9.28 12.00
CA PRO A 34 21.38 -8.03 11.82
C PRO A 34 20.46 -6.91 11.29
N PRO A 35 20.67 -5.65 11.68
CA PRO A 35 19.85 -4.50 11.27
C PRO A 35 19.63 -4.40 9.76
N ALA A 36 20.61 -4.78 8.95
CA ALA A 36 20.53 -4.75 7.49
C ALA A 36 19.36 -5.59 6.91
N TYR A 37 18.96 -6.68 7.57
CA TYR A 37 17.83 -7.48 7.12
C TYR A 37 16.50 -6.71 7.24
N TYR A 38 16.30 -6.03 8.37
CA TYR A 38 15.12 -5.21 8.60
C TYR A 38 15.10 -4.00 7.66
N GLN A 39 16.25 -3.33 7.48
CA GLN A 39 16.41 -2.20 6.57
C GLN A 39 16.10 -2.60 5.12
N ASN A 40 16.67 -3.70 4.63
CA ASN A 40 16.44 -4.15 3.25
C ASN A 40 14.98 -4.51 2.99
N ASN A 41 14.33 -5.19 3.93
CA ASN A 41 12.90 -5.52 3.81
C ASN A 41 12.03 -4.27 3.83
N TYR A 42 12.33 -3.32 4.71
CA TYR A 42 11.61 -2.06 4.78
C TYR A 42 11.79 -1.23 3.50
N ASN A 43 13.01 -1.12 2.97
CA ASN A 43 13.27 -0.44 1.72
C ASN A 43 12.56 -1.12 0.53
N LEU A 44 12.50 -2.45 0.50
CA LEU A 44 11.74 -3.18 -0.52
C LEU A 44 10.24 -2.87 -0.42
N LEU A 45 9.68 -2.86 0.80
CA LEU A 45 8.28 -2.49 1.05
C LEU A 45 7.99 -1.07 0.58
N LEU A 46 8.82 -0.09 0.97
CA LEU A 46 8.70 1.30 0.54
C LEU A 46 8.78 1.45 -0.98
N SER A 47 9.70 0.73 -1.62
CA SER A 47 9.86 0.74 -3.08
C SER A 47 8.61 0.23 -3.78
N LEU A 48 7.99 -0.84 -3.28
CA LEU A 48 6.77 -1.40 -3.85
C LEU A 48 5.57 -0.50 -3.59
N ASN A 49 5.46 0.09 -2.39
CA ASN A 49 4.39 1.04 -2.08
C ASN A 49 4.52 2.33 -2.88
N SER A 50 5.74 2.84 -3.12
CA SER A 50 5.97 4.03 -3.93
C SER A 50 5.59 3.84 -5.40
N LEU A 51 5.63 2.62 -5.93
CA LEU A 51 5.12 2.31 -7.27
C LEU A 51 3.60 2.50 -7.40
N ALA A 52 2.86 2.39 -6.29
CA ALA A 52 1.41 2.60 -6.24
C ALA A 52 1.02 4.07 -6.03
N LEU A 53 1.91 4.87 -5.44
CA LEU A 53 1.66 6.26 -5.07
C LEU A 53 2.27 7.23 -6.09
N SER A 54 1.72 7.29 -7.31
CA SER A 54 2.12 8.33 -8.24
C SER A 54 1.37 9.64 -7.95
N ASP A 55 2.11 10.72 -7.67
CA ASP A 55 1.53 12.06 -7.47
C ASP A 55 0.99 12.64 -8.78
N SER A 56 -0.28 12.40 -9.05
CA SER A 56 -0.98 12.85 -10.26
C SER A 56 -0.98 14.38 -10.45
N ARG A 57 -0.82 15.16 -9.38
CA ARG A 57 -0.89 16.65 -9.44
C ARG A 57 0.35 17.26 -10.06
N THR A 58 1.52 16.75 -9.73
CA THR A 58 2.78 17.26 -10.28
C THR A 58 2.85 17.03 -11.79
N VAL A 59 2.42 15.85 -12.24
CA VAL A 59 2.32 15.54 -13.68
C VAL A 59 1.31 16.42 -14.39
N LEU A 60 0.13 16.59 -13.79
CA LEU A 60 -0.89 17.47 -14.35
C LEU A 60 -0.32 18.86 -14.59
N ASN A 61 0.35 19.45 -13.60
CA ASN A 61 0.93 20.79 -13.72
C ASN A 61 2.02 20.86 -14.80
N GLN A 62 2.84 19.83 -14.93
CA GLN A 62 3.88 19.78 -15.96
C GLN A 62 3.29 19.57 -17.37
N ILE A 63 2.25 18.75 -17.50
CA ILE A 63 1.55 18.54 -18.77
C ILE A 63 0.80 19.82 -19.20
N ILE A 64 0.10 20.48 -18.28
CA ILE A 64 -0.59 21.75 -18.56
C ILE A 64 0.41 22.83 -18.98
N LYS A 65 1.58 22.88 -18.37
CA LYS A 65 2.65 23.83 -18.70
C LYS A 65 3.41 23.45 -19.97
N SER A 66 3.26 22.23 -20.46
CA SER A 66 3.85 21.85 -21.74
C SER A 66 3.07 22.50 -22.88
N ASN A 67 3.78 22.93 -23.94
CA ASN A 67 3.14 23.47 -25.13
C ASN A 67 2.65 22.35 -26.10
N ASP A 68 2.68 21.07 -25.68
CA ASP A 68 2.26 19.94 -26.48
C ASP A 68 0.74 19.69 -26.29
N THR A 69 -0.03 20.21 -27.24
CA THR A 69 -1.48 20.06 -27.27
C THR A 69 -1.94 18.61 -27.40
N THR A 70 -1.12 17.77 -28.01
CA THR A 70 -1.43 16.32 -28.17
C THR A 70 -1.35 15.64 -26.81
N ILE A 71 -0.29 15.85 -26.05
CA ILE A 71 -0.14 15.28 -24.69
C ILE A 71 -1.25 15.82 -23.77
N GLN A 72 -1.56 17.11 -23.85
CA GLN A 72 -2.65 17.70 -23.07
C GLN A 72 -4.01 17.06 -23.37
N ARG A 73 -4.31 16.77 -24.66
CA ARG A 73 -5.55 16.11 -25.07
C ARG A 73 -5.60 14.67 -24.53
N ILE A 74 -4.55 13.88 -24.76
CA ILE A 74 -4.47 12.48 -24.28
C ILE A 74 -4.62 12.44 -22.77
N TYR A 75 -3.99 13.36 -22.03
CA TYR A 75 -4.10 13.45 -20.58
C TYR A 75 -5.54 13.74 -20.12
N LYS A 76 -6.23 14.68 -20.76
CA LYS A 76 -7.64 15.00 -20.44
C LYS A 76 -8.55 13.79 -20.67
N GLU A 77 -8.36 13.09 -21.79
CA GLU A 77 -9.13 11.87 -22.13
C GLU A 77 -8.86 10.75 -21.12
N TRP A 78 -7.61 10.55 -20.75
CA TRP A 78 -7.21 9.59 -19.71
C TRP A 78 -7.87 9.92 -18.37
N LEU A 79 -7.82 11.17 -17.93
CA LEU A 79 -8.42 11.62 -16.68
C LEU A 79 -9.95 11.44 -16.66
N ALA A 80 -10.62 11.76 -17.77
CA ALA A 80 -12.06 11.53 -17.92
C ALA A 80 -12.42 10.05 -17.82
N GLY A 81 -11.64 9.18 -18.49
CA GLY A 81 -11.80 7.73 -18.39
C GLY A 81 -11.59 7.20 -16.96
N LYS A 82 -10.55 7.65 -16.26
CA LYS A 82 -10.30 7.29 -14.84
C LYS A 82 -11.46 7.73 -13.94
N SER A 83 -11.99 8.93 -14.15
CA SER A 83 -13.15 9.43 -13.40
C SER A 83 -14.42 8.60 -13.66
N PHE A 84 -14.64 8.21 -14.92
CA PHE A 84 -15.74 7.32 -15.28
C PHE A 84 -15.60 5.96 -14.59
N LEU A 85 -14.44 5.32 -14.68
CA LEU A 85 -14.17 4.02 -14.06
C LEU A 85 -14.38 4.08 -12.54
N SER A 86 -13.89 5.14 -11.88
CA SER A 86 -14.09 5.34 -10.44
C SER A 86 -15.57 5.36 -10.06
N LYS A 87 -16.41 6.05 -10.85
CA LYS A 87 -17.87 6.06 -10.64
C LYS A 87 -18.49 4.69 -10.86
N GLN A 88 -18.08 3.97 -11.91
CA GLN A 88 -18.59 2.63 -12.20
C GLN A 88 -18.24 1.62 -11.12
N TYR A 89 -17.02 1.68 -10.58
CA TYR A 89 -16.61 0.78 -9.49
C TYR A 89 -17.32 1.03 -8.17
N SER A 90 -17.84 2.23 -7.95
CA SER A 90 -18.69 2.53 -6.78
C SER A 90 -20.10 1.94 -6.88
N LEU A 91 -20.50 1.48 -8.07
CA LEU A 91 -21.81 0.84 -8.29
C LEU A 91 -21.75 -0.68 -8.04
N PRO A 92 -22.87 -1.29 -7.62
CA PRO A 92 -23.00 -2.75 -7.59
C PRO A 92 -22.71 -3.35 -8.98
N PRO A 93 -22.12 -4.57 -9.07
CA PRO A 93 -21.74 -5.18 -10.34
C PRO A 93 -22.86 -5.22 -11.39
N SER A 94 -24.10 -5.44 -10.98
CA SER A 94 -25.28 -5.48 -11.86
C SER A 94 -25.70 -4.12 -12.46
N ALA A 95 -25.23 -3.02 -11.86
CA ALA A 95 -25.55 -1.66 -12.30
C ALA A 95 -24.41 -1.01 -13.11
N ARG A 96 -23.31 -1.73 -13.32
CA ARG A 96 -22.15 -1.23 -14.08
C ARG A 96 -22.42 -1.28 -15.58
N SER A 97 -21.81 -0.34 -16.31
CA SER A 97 -21.87 -0.30 -17.78
C SER A 97 -21.31 -1.57 -18.40
N GLN A 98 -21.97 -2.06 -19.46
CA GLN A 98 -21.46 -3.17 -20.27
C GLN A 98 -20.14 -2.83 -21.00
N GLU A 99 -19.89 -1.54 -21.23
CA GLU A 99 -18.68 -1.05 -21.89
C GLU A 99 -17.46 -0.91 -20.93
N LEU A 100 -17.63 -1.27 -19.65
CA LEU A 100 -16.62 -1.08 -18.63
C LEU A 100 -15.24 -1.60 -19.05
N LYS A 101 -15.19 -2.84 -19.58
CA LYS A 101 -13.95 -3.49 -20.02
C LYS A 101 -13.30 -2.77 -21.22
N SER A 102 -14.10 -2.26 -22.14
CA SER A 102 -13.57 -1.48 -23.26
C SER A 102 -12.93 -0.18 -22.78
N ILE A 103 -13.61 0.51 -21.87
CA ILE A 103 -13.11 1.76 -21.31
C ILE A 103 -11.85 1.54 -20.46
N GLU A 104 -11.77 0.44 -19.70
CA GLU A 104 -10.54 0.04 -19.01
C GLU A 104 -9.36 -0.08 -19.98
N THR A 105 -9.56 -0.81 -21.08
CA THR A 105 -8.53 -1.00 -22.10
C THR A 105 -8.10 0.32 -22.75
N GLU A 106 -9.05 1.21 -23.02
CA GLU A 106 -8.74 2.53 -23.59
C GLU A 106 -7.97 3.42 -22.61
N VAL A 107 -8.36 3.44 -21.35
CA VAL A 107 -7.67 4.22 -20.29
C VAL A 107 -6.24 3.72 -20.15
N GLU A 108 -6.05 2.40 -20.15
CA GLU A 108 -4.73 1.77 -20.07
C GLU A 108 -3.86 2.11 -21.31
N ALA A 109 -4.43 2.09 -22.49
CA ALA A 109 -3.71 2.45 -23.73
C ALA A 109 -3.27 3.93 -23.70
N ARG A 110 -4.14 4.83 -23.24
CA ARG A 110 -3.80 6.26 -23.07
C ARG A 110 -2.72 6.48 -22.03
N GLU A 111 -2.75 5.73 -20.93
CA GLU A 111 -1.72 5.79 -19.89
C GLU A 111 -0.35 5.38 -20.42
N LYS A 112 -0.28 4.29 -21.20
CA LYS A 112 0.94 3.86 -21.89
C LYS A 112 1.46 4.90 -22.90
N ASP A 113 0.55 5.51 -23.65
CA ASP A 113 0.94 6.56 -24.62
C ASP A 113 1.48 7.82 -23.91
N LEU A 114 0.86 8.23 -22.83
CA LEU A 114 1.38 9.29 -21.96
C LEU A 114 2.77 8.95 -21.39
N GLY A 115 2.97 7.72 -20.91
CA GLY A 115 4.27 7.24 -20.42
C GLY A 115 5.37 7.23 -21.49
N ARG A 116 5.00 7.03 -22.76
CA ARG A 116 5.96 7.08 -23.88
C ARG A 116 6.30 8.50 -24.31
N ARG A 117 5.31 9.40 -24.37
CA ARG A 117 5.44 10.73 -24.95
C ARG A 117 5.88 11.78 -23.93
N SER A 118 5.44 11.69 -22.70
CA SER A 118 5.72 12.69 -21.68
C SER A 118 6.89 12.30 -20.79
N VAL A 119 7.99 13.06 -20.88
CA VAL A 119 9.12 12.92 -19.95
C VAL A 119 8.66 13.18 -18.51
N ALA A 120 7.76 14.15 -18.33
CA ALA A 120 7.18 14.48 -17.04
C ALA A 120 6.36 13.31 -16.46
N PHE A 121 5.51 12.69 -17.27
CA PHE A 121 4.73 11.52 -16.88
C PHE A 121 5.63 10.31 -16.58
N ARG A 122 6.69 10.15 -17.35
CA ARG A 122 7.68 9.08 -17.17
C ARG A 122 8.54 9.29 -15.93
N SER A 123 9.02 10.51 -15.68
CA SER A 123 9.85 10.82 -14.51
C SER A 123 9.09 10.62 -13.20
N GLN A 124 7.78 10.85 -13.20
CA GLN A 124 6.94 10.54 -12.06
C GLN A 124 6.78 9.02 -11.84
N GLN A 125 6.64 8.26 -12.91
CA GLN A 125 6.59 6.80 -12.81
C GLN A 125 7.92 6.18 -12.36
N THR A 126 9.03 6.86 -12.63
CA THR A 126 10.37 6.53 -12.13
C THR A 126 10.68 7.17 -10.79
N SER A 127 9.72 7.87 -10.21
CA SER A 127 9.90 8.59 -8.94
C SER A 127 10.59 7.74 -7.91
N ALA A 128 11.64 8.34 -7.42
CA ALA A 128 12.64 7.84 -6.51
C ALA A 128 12.14 6.69 -5.64
N THR A 129 12.83 5.58 -5.72
CA THR A 129 12.74 4.51 -4.73
C THR A 129 12.90 5.15 -3.37
N ILE A 130 11.79 5.33 -2.65
CA ILE A 130 11.83 5.91 -1.30
C ILE A 130 12.55 4.91 -0.41
N SER A 131 13.57 5.37 0.27
CA SER A 131 14.35 4.58 1.21
C SER A 131 14.06 4.99 2.66
N GLN A 132 14.51 4.16 3.60
CA GLN A 132 14.49 4.49 5.02
C GLN A 132 15.15 5.87 5.28
N SER A 133 16.30 6.14 4.67
CA SER A 133 17.02 7.40 4.88
C SER A 133 16.26 8.62 4.38
N ASP A 134 15.48 8.49 3.29
CA ASP A 134 14.65 9.59 2.79
C ASP A 134 13.51 9.94 3.77
N ILE A 135 12.95 8.92 4.43
CA ILE A 135 11.95 9.13 5.49
C ILE A 135 12.62 9.80 6.69
N GLN A 136 13.74 9.26 7.18
CA GLN A 136 14.44 9.78 8.35
C GLN A 136 14.89 11.24 8.18
N GLN A 137 15.28 11.65 6.97
CA GLN A 137 15.64 13.05 6.68
C GLN A 137 14.48 14.02 6.85
N LYS A 138 13.25 13.56 6.62
CA LYS A 138 12.03 14.38 6.72
C LYS A 138 11.37 14.36 8.09
N MET A 139 11.72 13.39 8.94
CA MET A 139 11.14 13.24 10.27
C MET A 139 11.69 14.30 11.24
N GLU A 140 10.87 14.75 12.16
CA GLU A 140 11.30 15.48 13.36
C GLU A 140 11.91 14.52 14.40
N ASN A 141 12.57 15.07 15.45
CA ASN A 141 13.31 14.23 16.39
C ASN A 141 12.41 13.37 17.31
N ASP A 142 11.16 13.77 17.49
CA ASP A 142 10.12 13.13 18.32
C ASP A 142 9.07 12.38 17.49
N GLU A 143 9.28 12.30 16.16
CA GLU A 143 8.40 11.55 15.28
C GLU A 143 8.82 10.08 15.13
N ILE A 144 7.81 9.25 14.92
CA ILE A 144 7.93 7.82 14.65
C ILE A 144 7.18 7.51 13.35
N ALA A 145 7.83 6.86 12.41
CA ALA A 145 7.16 6.31 11.23
C ALA A 145 6.74 4.86 11.51
N ILE A 146 5.46 4.55 11.26
CA ILE A 146 4.92 3.20 11.42
C ILE A 146 4.32 2.76 10.08
N GLU A 147 4.77 1.62 9.59
CA GLU A 147 4.24 0.98 8.39
C GLU A 147 3.65 -0.37 8.76
N PHE A 148 2.33 -0.52 8.61
CA PHE A 148 1.64 -1.78 8.87
C PHE A 148 1.74 -2.72 7.67
N VAL A 149 1.98 -4.00 7.95
CA VAL A 149 2.03 -5.05 6.94
C VAL A 149 1.10 -6.20 7.31
N ARG A 150 0.45 -6.75 6.28
CA ARG A 150 -0.41 -7.93 6.36
C ARG A 150 0.11 -8.95 5.36
N PHE A 151 0.44 -10.15 5.83
CA PHE A 151 0.98 -11.19 4.95
C PHE A 151 0.53 -12.58 5.37
N ARG A 152 0.37 -13.46 4.38
CA ARG A 152 0.20 -14.89 4.60
C ARG A 152 1.53 -15.48 5.07
N LEU A 153 1.49 -16.25 6.14
CA LEU A 153 2.70 -16.84 6.74
C LEU A 153 3.23 -17.98 5.87
N TYR A 154 4.52 -17.91 5.54
CA TYR A 154 5.28 -18.97 4.91
C TYR A 154 6.18 -19.64 5.95
N ASN A 155 5.99 -20.95 6.15
CA ASN A 155 6.87 -21.79 6.98
C ASN A 155 7.13 -23.09 6.24
N LYS A 156 8.18 -23.13 5.42
CA LYS A 156 8.50 -24.20 4.44
C LYS A 156 7.40 -24.43 3.39
N LYS A 157 6.17 -24.07 3.69
CA LYS A 157 5.00 -24.04 2.81
C LYS A 157 4.08 -22.91 3.21
N TRP A 158 3.20 -22.50 2.32
CA TRP A 158 2.15 -21.53 2.66
C TRP A 158 1.19 -22.12 3.69
N THR A 159 0.98 -21.40 4.78
CA THR A 159 0.01 -21.74 5.84
C THR A 159 -1.30 -21.01 5.61
N ASP A 160 -2.33 -21.29 6.43
CA ASP A 160 -3.58 -20.55 6.43
C ASP A 160 -3.57 -19.38 7.44
N SER A 161 -2.44 -19.16 8.10
CA SER A 161 -2.26 -18.04 9.03
C SER A 161 -1.94 -16.76 8.27
N ILE A 162 -2.65 -15.70 8.60
CA ILE A 162 -2.41 -14.33 8.12
C ILE A 162 -1.94 -13.51 9.32
N ILE A 163 -0.78 -12.90 9.18
CA ILE A 163 -0.12 -12.15 10.25
C ILE A 163 -0.20 -10.65 9.96
N TYR A 164 -0.52 -9.89 10.99
CA TYR A 164 -0.35 -8.43 11.04
C TYR A 164 0.93 -8.11 11.80
N ALA A 165 1.73 -7.25 11.24
CA ALA A 165 2.96 -6.75 11.87
C ALA A 165 3.15 -5.27 11.53
N ALA A 166 4.10 -4.62 12.19
CA ALA A 166 4.48 -3.25 11.89
C ALA A 166 6.00 -3.11 11.82
N TYR A 167 6.46 -2.25 10.91
CA TYR A 167 7.78 -1.66 10.99
C TYR A 167 7.68 -0.33 11.73
N ILE A 168 8.53 -0.15 12.74
CA ILE A 168 8.61 1.08 13.54
C ILE A 168 10.00 1.67 13.33
N LEU A 169 10.06 2.90 12.86
CA LEU A 169 11.29 3.61 12.55
C LEU A 169 11.33 4.94 13.30
N ASN A 170 12.39 5.16 14.06
CA ASN A 170 12.73 6.47 14.61
C ASN A 170 13.79 7.15 13.75
N LYS A 171 13.91 8.47 13.88
CA LYS A 171 14.85 9.27 13.08
C LYS A 171 16.30 8.81 13.17
N LYS A 172 16.73 8.29 14.33
CA LYS A 172 18.14 7.95 14.59
C LYS A 172 18.42 6.45 14.56
N ASP A 173 17.41 5.63 14.34
CA ASP A 173 17.60 4.17 14.35
C ASP A 173 18.37 3.71 13.11
N PRO A 174 19.32 2.77 13.24
CA PRO A 174 20.05 2.24 12.11
C PRO A 174 19.18 1.40 11.17
N ALA A 175 18.08 0.86 11.69
CA ALA A 175 17.08 0.07 10.96
C ALA A 175 15.74 0.12 11.68
N PRO A 176 14.62 -0.10 10.99
CA PRO A 176 13.31 -0.21 11.63
C PRO A 176 13.23 -1.47 12.48
N VAL A 177 12.42 -1.40 13.54
CA VAL A 177 12.07 -2.57 14.35
C VAL A 177 10.85 -3.25 13.71
N PHE A 178 10.92 -4.56 13.50
CA PHE A 178 9.79 -5.36 13.02
C PHE A 178 9.05 -5.95 14.23
N VAL A 179 7.79 -5.56 14.40
CA VAL A 179 6.95 -5.93 15.54
C VAL A 179 5.77 -6.77 15.06
N PRO A 180 5.72 -8.07 15.34
CA PRO A 180 4.52 -8.88 15.16
C PRO A 180 3.40 -8.36 16.08
N LEU A 181 2.19 -8.19 15.54
CA LEU A 181 1.04 -7.67 16.27
C LEU A 181 0.07 -8.80 16.65
N CYS A 182 -0.57 -9.42 15.65
CA CYS A 182 -1.53 -10.50 15.87
C CYS A 182 -1.71 -11.36 14.61
N GLU A 183 -2.32 -12.52 14.78
CA GLU A 183 -2.90 -13.29 13.68
C GLU A 183 -4.31 -12.76 13.37
N GLU A 184 -4.72 -12.78 12.09
CA GLU A 184 -6.03 -12.28 11.62
C GLU A 184 -7.19 -12.88 12.40
N LYS A 185 -7.16 -14.19 12.67
CA LYS A 185 -8.19 -14.88 13.47
C LYS A 185 -8.36 -14.32 14.89
N GLN A 186 -7.26 -13.83 15.48
CA GLN A 186 -7.33 -13.17 16.80
C GLN A 186 -8.04 -11.81 16.69
N LEU A 187 -7.75 -11.07 15.61
CA LEU A 187 -8.41 -9.80 15.34
C LEU A 187 -9.92 -10.00 15.05
N GLU A 188 -10.27 -10.98 14.21
CA GLU A 188 -11.66 -11.35 13.92
C GLU A 188 -12.44 -11.71 15.19
N SER A 189 -11.84 -12.50 16.08
CA SER A 189 -12.48 -12.87 17.35
C SER A 189 -12.77 -11.68 18.26
N LEU A 190 -11.96 -10.62 18.19
CA LEU A 190 -12.21 -9.36 18.91
C LEU A 190 -13.38 -8.59 18.29
N PHE A 191 -13.51 -8.59 16.96
CA PHE A 191 -14.66 -7.97 16.27
C PHE A 191 -15.97 -8.70 16.56
N ASP A 192 -15.96 -10.02 16.52
CA ASP A 192 -17.13 -10.84 16.85
C ASP A 192 -17.61 -10.62 18.28
N SER A 193 -16.68 -10.46 19.22
CA SER A 193 -16.98 -10.18 20.63
C SER A 193 -17.51 -8.76 20.88
N ALA A 194 -17.21 -7.80 19.98
CA ALA A 194 -17.64 -6.40 20.08
C ALA A 194 -19.09 -6.16 19.58
N GLY A 195 -19.73 -7.19 19.04
CA GLY A 195 -21.05 -7.09 18.43
C GLY A 195 -21.02 -6.51 17.03
N ASN A 196 -21.84 -7.07 16.13
CA ASN A 196 -21.85 -6.81 14.67
C ASN A 196 -22.35 -5.41 14.26
N THR A 197 -22.27 -4.39 15.12
CA THR A 197 -22.65 -3.02 14.77
C THR A 197 -21.44 -2.12 14.70
N ALA A 198 -21.38 -1.24 13.69
CA ALA A 198 -20.33 -0.23 13.56
C ALA A 198 -20.15 0.60 14.85
N THR A 199 -21.23 0.90 15.54
CA THR A 199 -21.23 1.61 16.83
C THR A 199 -20.60 0.77 17.95
N GLY A 200 -20.85 -0.53 17.99
CA GLY A 200 -20.22 -1.46 18.95
C GLY A 200 -18.72 -1.53 18.75
N MET A 201 -18.25 -1.62 17.50
CA MET A 201 -16.84 -1.60 17.14
C MET A 201 -16.15 -0.28 17.56
N VAL A 202 -16.73 0.86 17.21
CA VAL A 202 -16.20 2.18 17.57
C VAL A 202 -16.15 2.32 19.10
N ASN A 203 -17.17 1.91 19.82
CA ASN A 203 -17.18 1.99 21.29
C ASN A 203 -16.13 1.06 21.94
N SER A 204 -15.89 -0.13 21.37
CA SER A 204 -14.87 -1.06 21.87
C SER A 204 -13.44 -0.54 21.68
N PHE A 205 -13.16 0.13 20.54
CA PHE A 205 -11.81 0.53 20.20
C PHE A 205 -11.45 1.97 20.58
N TYR A 206 -12.41 2.89 20.54
CA TYR A 206 -12.12 4.33 20.73
C TYR A 206 -12.62 4.93 22.04
N ARG A 207 -13.61 4.33 22.71
CA ARG A 207 -14.16 4.90 23.94
C ARG A 207 -13.66 4.27 25.24
N GLY A 208 -12.67 3.34 25.14
CA GLY A 208 -12.12 2.72 26.34
C GLY A 208 -13.22 2.24 27.25
N THR A 209 -14.21 1.52 26.72
CA THR A 209 -15.15 0.82 27.59
C THR A 209 -14.29 0.07 28.57
N GLU A 210 -14.45 0.31 29.86
CA GLU A 210 -13.80 -0.45 30.92
C GLU A 210 -13.88 -1.91 30.51
N LEU A 211 -12.76 -2.39 29.96
CA LEU A 211 -12.61 -3.78 29.56
C LEU A 211 -12.70 -4.57 30.84
N LYS A 212 -13.89 -5.04 31.16
CA LYS A 212 -14.11 -6.04 32.24
C LYS A 212 -13.31 -7.32 31.96
N ASN A 213 -12.63 -7.42 30.84
CA ASN A 213 -11.72 -8.49 30.48
C ASN A 213 -10.29 -7.97 30.31
N LYS A 214 -9.52 -8.02 31.41
CA LYS A 214 -8.06 -7.84 31.42
C LYS A 214 -7.30 -8.79 30.47
N SER A 215 -7.98 -9.72 29.81
CA SER A 215 -7.37 -10.69 28.88
C SER A 215 -7.07 -10.14 27.49
N ALA A 216 -7.87 -9.21 26.96
CA ALA A 216 -7.65 -8.66 25.62
C ALA A 216 -6.42 -7.74 25.53
N ALA A 217 -6.21 -6.89 26.53
CA ALA A 217 -5.03 -6.03 26.60
C ALA A 217 -3.73 -6.85 26.79
N LYS A 218 -3.83 -8.05 27.42
CA LYS A 218 -2.69 -8.94 27.61
C LYS A 218 -2.35 -9.76 26.36
N ALA A 219 -3.29 -9.93 25.43
CA ALA A 219 -3.07 -10.62 24.15
C ALA A 219 -2.32 -9.72 23.13
N LEU A 220 -2.44 -8.39 23.27
CA LEU A 220 -1.76 -7.43 22.39
C LEU A 220 -0.40 -6.96 22.96
N GLY A 221 -0.06 -7.34 24.19
CA GLY A 221 1.14 -6.87 24.91
C GLY A 221 2.16 -7.96 25.32
N LYS A 222 2.11 -9.15 24.71
CA LYS A 222 3.11 -10.20 24.93
C LYS A 222 3.82 -10.58 23.65
#